data_57cb362978d76ea3ce167e15fd9e14aa
#
_entry.id   57cb362978d76ea3ce167e15fd9e14aa
#
_cell.length_a   1.000
_cell.length_b   1.000
_cell.length_c   1.000
_cell.angle_alpha   90.00
_cell.angle_beta   90.00
_cell.angle_gamma   90.00
#
_symmetry.space_group_name_H-M   'P 1'
#
loop_
_entity.id
_entity.type
_entity.pdbx_description
1 polymer ?
#
loop_
_entity_poly.entity_id
_entity_poly.type
_entity_poly.pdbx_seq_one_letter_code
_entity_poly.pdbx_strand_id
1 'polypeptide(L)'
;MALSAMIPCGITPVRAQPASTRYVFAHYMVAWPRGGPDAGVEDYLAEFREAMARGIDGFALNCGGWSVSEPMYKMRVLQMYEAAERLGGAFKLFVSADGNAQNELPDIVRTTSGLKAQLKQGGKPVLSAYGLGGRDAARCESLMREANRLGAWFIPHFSPSSGEATIGEEQAAEIAARSTSADGYFFFGAGAPPDALARSTTLLSSTFRRIGKTFMTSVTPYYRGLSNGTNYRAFETDGFSGMAKEWQAAIESGANWVQIVTWNDWAESTYVAPIGSTSKAHVYNNRFGELLNHTAYLDASRYYIAWFKTGARPVIESDAFYYFYRLHPVDLRTDMARALVDPSAVPPRSLAPLTARVHVTALMTRRATLTVTCGANRAVFELVEGVNEVSMPSAPGRPHFEIVRNNAVVLQKTGEVAITQTDFSGAFNYFSGSSGSTGAQ
;
A
#
# COMPACT_ATOMS: atom_id res chain seq x y z
N MET A 1 -24.68 6.64 -69.91
CA MET A 1 -23.80 5.74 -69.13
C MET A 1 -22.85 6.59 -68.32
N ALA A 2 -23.15 6.74 -67.02
CA ALA A 2 -22.29 7.48 -66.10
C ALA A 2 -21.58 6.46 -65.20
N LEU A 3 -20.25 6.38 -65.27
CA LEU A 3 -19.41 5.56 -64.39
C LEU A 3 -19.28 6.30 -63.03
N SER A 4 -19.80 5.68 -61.99
CA SER A 4 -19.61 6.10 -60.63
C SER A 4 -18.28 5.52 -60.09
N ALA A 5 -17.34 6.40 -59.78
CA ALA A 5 -16.04 6.04 -59.19
C ALA A 5 -16.24 5.78 -57.68
N MET A 6 -16.04 4.55 -57.24
CA MET A 6 -15.96 4.22 -55.76
C MET A 6 -14.60 4.66 -55.23
N ILE A 7 -14.63 5.52 -54.22
CA ILE A 7 -13.46 5.93 -53.42
C ILE A 7 -13.27 4.85 -52.35
N PRO A 8 -12.09 4.19 -52.24
CA PRO A 8 -11.86 3.26 -51.15
C PRO A 8 -11.64 4.00 -49.84
N CYS A 9 -12.49 3.72 -48.84
CA CYS A 9 -12.32 4.17 -47.46
C CYS A 9 -11.13 3.46 -46.83
N GLY A 10 -9.98 4.13 -46.80
CA GLY A 10 -8.78 3.61 -46.17
C GLY A 10 -8.93 3.62 -44.63
N ILE A 11 -9.17 2.47 -44.03
CA ILE A 11 -9.06 2.29 -42.59
C ILE A 11 -7.58 2.27 -42.22
N THR A 12 -7.08 3.39 -41.69
CA THR A 12 -5.71 3.47 -41.15
C THR A 12 -5.70 2.57 -39.88
N PRO A 13 -4.80 1.57 -39.78
CA PRO A 13 -4.72 0.75 -38.56
C PRO A 13 -4.31 1.64 -37.40
N VAL A 14 -5.12 1.71 -36.36
CA VAL A 14 -4.76 2.32 -35.07
C VAL A 14 -3.51 1.56 -34.58
N ARG A 15 -2.39 2.24 -34.61
CA ARG A 15 -1.12 1.71 -34.12
C ARG A 15 -1.33 1.43 -32.63
N ALA A 16 -1.33 0.16 -32.23
CA ALA A 16 -1.38 -0.22 -30.81
C ALA A 16 -0.24 0.50 -30.09
N GLN A 17 -0.57 1.33 -29.13
CA GLN A 17 0.44 1.91 -28.24
C GLN A 17 1.18 0.74 -27.58
N PRO A 18 2.53 0.78 -27.48
CA PRO A 18 3.26 -0.22 -26.73
C PRO A 18 2.68 -0.27 -25.32
N ALA A 19 2.38 -1.49 -24.84
CA ALA A 19 1.84 -1.70 -23.51
C ALA A 19 2.71 -0.93 -22.51
N SER A 20 2.13 0.03 -21.80
CA SER A 20 2.84 0.81 -20.79
C SER A 20 3.36 -0.15 -19.72
N THR A 21 4.63 -0.04 -19.35
CA THR A 21 5.22 -0.84 -18.29
C THR A 21 4.41 -0.64 -17.02
N ARG A 22 3.90 -1.74 -16.46
CA ARG A 22 3.15 -1.75 -15.21
C ARG A 22 4.11 -1.85 -14.04
N TYR A 23 4.19 -0.81 -13.23
CA TYR A 23 5.04 -0.76 -12.05
C TYR A 23 4.23 -0.93 -10.77
N VAL A 24 4.86 -1.60 -9.80
CA VAL A 24 4.37 -1.67 -8.42
C VAL A 24 5.42 -1.02 -7.52
N PHE A 25 5.02 0.04 -6.84
CA PHE A 25 5.84 0.75 -5.87
C PHE A 25 5.31 0.55 -4.46
N ALA A 26 6.08 0.93 -3.44
CA ALA A 26 5.55 1.18 -2.11
C ALA A 26 5.88 2.63 -1.68
N HIS A 27 4.98 3.24 -0.93
CA HIS A 27 5.18 4.56 -0.34
C HIS A 27 6.05 4.41 0.90
N TYR A 28 7.23 5.05 0.87
CA TYR A 28 8.22 4.95 1.93
C TYR A 28 8.31 6.25 2.72
N MET A 29 8.02 6.21 4.01
CA MET A 29 8.17 7.36 4.91
C MET A 29 9.63 7.54 5.28
N VAL A 30 10.32 8.51 4.68
CA VAL A 30 11.74 8.82 4.94
C VAL A 30 11.97 9.27 6.39
N ALA A 31 10.91 9.80 7.03
CA ALA A 31 10.91 10.18 8.43
C ALA A 31 11.18 9.01 9.39
N TRP A 32 10.71 7.81 9.05
CA TRP A 32 10.62 6.66 9.96
C TRP A 32 11.21 5.37 9.37
N PRO A 33 12.51 5.33 9.04
CA PRO A 33 13.11 4.14 8.43
C PRO A 33 12.93 2.89 9.31
N ARG A 34 12.72 1.73 8.69
CA ARG A 34 12.63 0.45 9.42
C ARG A 34 13.92 0.14 10.21
N GLY A 35 15.06 0.56 9.68
CA GLY A 35 16.36 0.44 10.36
C GLY A 35 16.52 1.36 11.59
N GLY A 36 15.48 2.11 11.97
CA GLY A 36 15.53 3.07 13.07
C GLY A 36 16.07 4.45 12.65
N PRO A 37 16.20 5.39 13.61
CA PRO A 37 16.66 6.75 13.33
C PRO A 37 18.05 6.83 12.66
N ASP A 38 18.91 5.88 12.97
CA ASP A 38 20.31 5.78 12.49
C ASP A 38 20.46 4.84 11.29
N ALA A 39 19.36 4.54 10.58
CA ALA A 39 19.37 3.69 9.41
C ALA A 39 20.38 4.18 8.37
N GLY A 40 21.21 3.24 7.89
CA GLY A 40 22.22 3.49 6.88
C GLY A 40 21.97 2.71 5.58
N VAL A 41 22.94 2.78 4.67
CA VAL A 41 22.85 2.17 3.33
C VAL A 41 22.54 0.67 3.38
N GLU A 42 23.12 -0.08 4.33
CA GLU A 42 22.90 -1.52 4.46
C GLU A 42 21.47 -1.85 4.93
N ASP A 43 20.90 -1.03 5.83
CA ASP A 43 19.51 -1.21 6.26
C ASP A 43 18.56 -1.02 5.06
N TYR A 44 18.75 0.03 4.25
CA TYR A 44 17.97 0.26 3.04
C TYR A 44 18.14 -0.82 1.98
N LEU A 45 19.39 -1.30 1.79
CA LEU A 45 19.69 -2.37 0.86
C LEU A 45 18.95 -3.67 1.22
N ALA A 46 18.87 -4.00 2.52
CA ALA A 46 18.10 -5.13 3.00
C ALA A 46 16.59 -4.97 2.71
N GLU A 47 16.03 -3.80 2.98
CA GLU A 47 14.63 -3.49 2.67
C GLU A 47 14.31 -3.61 1.18
N PHE A 48 15.20 -3.11 0.31
CA PHE A 48 15.02 -3.20 -1.14
C PHE A 48 15.03 -4.63 -1.65
N ARG A 49 15.95 -5.48 -1.13
CA ARG A 49 15.99 -6.92 -1.47
C ARG A 49 14.69 -7.62 -1.07
N GLU A 50 14.17 -7.32 0.12
CA GLU A 50 12.91 -7.89 0.60
C GLU A 50 11.69 -7.44 -0.24
N ALA A 51 11.67 -6.17 -0.66
CA ALA A 51 10.66 -5.63 -1.54
C ALA A 51 10.71 -6.26 -2.94
N MET A 52 11.92 -6.34 -3.53
CA MET A 52 12.15 -6.97 -4.84
C MET A 52 11.75 -8.46 -4.85
N ALA A 53 12.07 -9.20 -3.79
CA ALA A 53 11.72 -10.62 -3.66
C ALA A 53 10.21 -10.85 -3.67
N ARG A 54 9.42 -9.79 -3.44
CA ARG A 54 7.96 -9.79 -3.45
C ARG A 54 7.36 -9.11 -4.68
N GLY A 55 8.22 -8.72 -5.64
CA GLY A 55 7.81 -8.16 -6.92
C GLY A 55 7.58 -6.64 -6.91
N ILE A 56 8.00 -5.91 -5.88
CA ILE A 56 7.99 -4.44 -5.86
C ILE A 56 9.15 -3.91 -6.70
N ASP A 57 8.89 -2.95 -7.58
CA ASP A 57 9.87 -2.39 -8.51
C ASP A 57 10.67 -1.21 -7.93
N GLY A 58 10.16 -0.61 -6.86
CA GLY A 58 10.79 0.56 -6.27
C GLY A 58 9.98 1.22 -5.17
N PHE A 59 10.51 2.33 -4.66
CA PHE A 59 9.83 3.13 -3.64
C PHE A 59 9.59 4.56 -4.10
N ALA A 60 8.42 5.10 -3.72
CA ALA A 60 8.13 6.52 -3.69
C ALA A 60 8.53 7.07 -2.32
N LEU A 61 9.54 7.93 -2.28
CA LEU A 61 10.16 8.41 -1.06
C LEU A 61 9.43 9.65 -0.54
N ASN A 62 8.56 9.50 0.44
CA ASN A 62 7.84 10.61 1.06
C ASN A 62 8.80 11.44 1.92
N CYS A 63 8.94 12.70 1.55
CA CYS A 63 9.77 13.67 2.25
C CYS A 63 8.91 14.86 2.68
N GLY A 64 8.71 15.03 3.99
CA GLY A 64 8.01 16.20 4.57
C GLY A 64 8.81 17.48 4.52
N GLY A 65 10.12 17.39 4.30
CA GLY A 65 11.08 18.45 4.10
C GLY A 65 12.24 17.97 3.22
N TRP A 66 13.19 18.86 2.93
CA TRP A 66 14.34 18.56 2.10
C TRP A 66 15.61 19.18 2.67
N SER A 67 16.41 19.94 1.89
CA SER A 67 17.72 20.44 2.32
C SER A 67 17.67 21.61 3.31
N VAL A 68 16.66 22.47 3.21
CA VAL A 68 16.52 23.64 4.06
C VAL A 68 15.67 23.34 5.28
N SER A 69 14.51 22.73 5.06
CA SER A 69 13.54 22.46 6.13
C SER A 69 13.91 21.24 6.99
N GLU A 70 14.48 20.20 6.38
CA GLU A 70 14.82 18.92 7.04
C GLU A 70 16.03 18.24 6.36
N PRO A 71 17.26 18.71 6.60
CA PRO A 71 18.45 18.19 5.91
C PRO A 71 18.65 16.68 6.05
N MET A 72 18.16 16.09 7.14
CA MET A 72 18.22 14.64 7.38
C MET A 72 17.45 13.85 6.33
N TYR A 73 16.34 14.36 5.78
CA TYR A 73 15.60 13.69 4.73
C TYR A 73 16.40 13.60 3.43
N LYS A 74 17.04 14.69 3.03
CA LYS A 74 17.94 14.69 1.87
C LYS A 74 19.07 13.68 2.04
N MET A 75 19.70 13.64 3.21
CA MET A 75 20.77 12.69 3.51
C MET A 75 20.29 11.24 3.40
N ARG A 76 19.16 10.90 4.02
CA ARG A 76 18.57 9.56 3.95
C ARG A 76 18.22 9.16 2.53
N VAL A 77 17.61 10.06 1.77
CA VAL A 77 17.28 9.82 0.35
C VAL A 77 18.54 9.50 -0.44
N LEU A 78 19.64 10.24 -0.27
CA LEU A 78 20.91 9.95 -0.96
C LEU A 78 21.48 8.59 -0.57
N GLN A 79 21.40 8.20 0.70
CA GLN A 79 21.79 6.85 1.15
C GLN A 79 20.90 5.76 0.53
N MET A 80 19.60 6.02 0.36
CA MET A 80 18.68 5.10 -0.32
C MET A 80 19.03 4.96 -1.80
N TYR A 81 19.37 6.05 -2.49
CA TYR A 81 19.85 5.98 -3.87
C TYR A 81 21.17 5.20 -3.98
N GLU A 82 22.11 5.41 -3.06
CA GLU A 82 23.34 4.62 -3.00
C GLU A 82 23.04 3.12 -2.82
N ALA A 83 22.14 2.75 -1.91
CA ALA A 83 21.70 1.37 -1.71
C ALA A 83 21.09 0.77 -2.99
N ALA A 84 20.23 1.52 -3.69
CA ALA A 84 19.59 1.07 -4.93
C ALA A 84 20.60 0.95 -6.09
N GLU A 85 21.62 1.78 -6.14
CA GLU A 85 22.69 1.71 -7.14
C GLU A 85 23.56 0.47 -6.95
N ARG A 86 23.75 -0.01 -5.72
CA ARG A 86 24.44 -1.29 -5.42
C ARG A 86 23.66 -2.51 -5.95
N LEU A 87 22.34 -2.35 -6.23
CA LEU A 87 21.51 -3.33 -6.94
C LEU A 87 21.56 -3.14 -8.47
N GLY A 88 22.55 -2.41 -8.99
CA GLY A 88 22.66 -2.12 -10.41
C GLY A 88 21.57 -1.16 -10.94
N GLY A 89 20.80 -0.51 -10.05
CA GLY A 89 19.68 0.35 -10.41
C GLY A 89 18.43 -0.44 -10.86
N ALA A 90 18.35 -1.73 -10.52
CA ALA A 90 17.17 -2.55 -10.78
C ALA A 90 15.98 -2.09 -9.93
N PHE A 91 16.23 -1.68 -8.69
CA PHE A 91 15.23 -1.07 -7.80
C PHE A 91 15.15 0.43 -8.06
N LYS A 92 13.95 0.93 -8.36
CA LYS A 92 13.73 2.32 -8.77
C LYS A 92 13.26 3.19 -7.62
N LEU A 93 13.72 4.43 -7.61
CA LEU A 93 13.35 5.42 -6.60
C LEU A 93 12.87 6.70 -7.29
N PHE A 94 11.94 7.38 -6.63
CA PHE A 94 11.55 8.75 -6.93
C PHE A 94 11.06 9.44 -5.67
N VAL A 95 11.27 10.75 -5.56
CA VAL A 95 10.81 11.52 -4.41
C VAL A 95 9.32 11.82 -4.56
N SER A 96 8.59 11.70 -3.45
CA SER A 96 7.22 12.20 -3.25
C SER A 96 7.30 13.37 -2.27
N ALA A 97 7.30 14.60 -2.80
CA ALA A 97 7.45 15.81 -2.00
C ALA A 97 6.19 16.07 -1.17
N ASP A 98 6.34 16.19 0.14
CA ASP A 98 5.27 16.47 1.09
C ASP A 98 5.62 17.73 1.90
N GLY A 99 4.63 18.42 2.45
CA GLY A 99 4.82 19.58 3.32
C GLY A 99 5.80 20.62 2.74
N ASN A 100 6.87 20.89 3.48
CA ASN A 100 7.87 21.89 3.12
C ASN A 100 8.75 21.49 1.92
N ALA A 101 8.92 20.18 1.64
CA ALA A 101 9.70 19.74 0.50
C ALA A 101 9.11 20.21 -0.84
N GLN A 102 7.81 20.53 -0.90
CA GLN A 102 7.18 21.10 -2.08
C GLN A 102 7.73 22.50 -2.47
N ASN A 103 8.40 23.19 -1.56
CA ASN A 103 9.08 24.45 -1.84
C ASN A 103 10.50 24.26 -2.39
N GLU A 104 10.99 23.03 -2.39
CA GLU A 104 12.37 22.69 -2.73
C GLU A 104 12.47 21.80 -3.99
N LEU A 105 11.41 21.75 -4.84
CA LEU A 105 11.39 20.94 -6.06
C LEU A 105 12.62 21.13 -6.97
N PRO A 106 13.15 22.36 -7.18
CA PRO A 106 14.35 22.54 -8.00
C PRO A 106 15.58 21.80 -7.45
N ASP A 107 15.78 21.81 -6.13
CA ASP A 107 16.89 21.09 -5.52
C ASP A 107 16.70 19.58 -5.54
N ILE A 108 15.47 19.11 -5.33
CA ILE A 108 15.12 17.68 -5.45
C ILE A 108 15.46 17.16 -6.83
N VAL A 109 14.95 17.81 -7.89
CA VAL A 109 15.17 17.38 -9.29
C VAL A 109 16.65 17.45 -9.63
N ARG A 110 17.34 18.56 -9.31
CA ARG A 110 18.78 18.71 -9.57
C ARG A 110 19.60 17.61 -8.90
N THR A 111 19.24 17.23 -7.67
CA THR A 111 19.97 16.23 -6.87
C THR A 111 19.75 14.82 -7.38
N THR A 112 18.53 14.46 -7.81
CA THR A 112 18.15 13.06 -8.07
C THR A 112 18.14 12.67 -9.54
N SER A 113 17.92 13.62 -10.47
CA SER A 113 17.68 13.33 -11.90
C SER A 113 18.80 12.57 -12.62
N GLY A 114 20.06 12.74 -12.18
CA GLY A 114 21.24 12.10 -12.72
C GLY A 114 21.53 10.72 -12.15
N LEU A 115 20.90 10.35 -11.04
CA LEU A 115 21.19 9.10 -10.33
C LEU A 115 20.65 7.88 -11.11
N LYS A 116 21.40 6.77 -11.08
CA LYS A 116 21.11 5.57 -11.88
C LYS A 116 19.80 4.89 -11.47
N ALA A 117 19.49 4.91 -10.19
CA ALA A 117 18.26 4.34 -9.64
C ALA A 117 17.03 5.25 -9.80
N GLN A 118 17.20 6.51 -10.22
CA GLN A 118 16.07 7.41 -10.46
C GLN A 118 15.13 6.83 -11.53
N LEU A 119 13.86 6.66 -11.16
CA LEU A 119 12.83 6.26 -12.13
C LEU A 119 12.70 7.34 -13.20
N LYS A 120 12.70 6.91 -14.47
CA LYS A 120 12.47 7.81 -15.62
C LYS A 120 11.31 7.30 -16.46
N GLN A 121 10.46 8.21 -16.90
CA GLN A 121 9.37 7.96 -17.84
C GLN A 121 9.51 8.91 -19.02
N GLY A 122 9.56 8.36 -20.25
CA GLY A 122 9.81 9.16 -21.44
C GLY A 122 11.13 9.96 -21.39
N GLY A 123 12.15 9.45 -20.70
CA GLY A 123 13.43 10.13 -20.50
C GLY A 123 13.45 11.18 -19.38
N LYS A 124 12.29 11.58 -18.84
CA LYS A 124 12.17 12.54 -17.74
C LYS A 124 12.25 11.85 -16.37
N PRO A 125 12.94 12.44 -15.36
CA PRO A 125 12.90 11.92 -13.99
C PRO A 125 11.48 12.00 -13.42
N VAL A 126 11.01 10.90 -12.83
CA VAL A 126 9.71 10.89 -12.17
C VAL A 126 9.81 11.61 -10.83
N LEU A 127 8.83 12.44 -10.56
CA LEU A 127 8.61 13.15 -9.31
C LEU A 127 7.14 12.99 -8.91
N SER A 128 6.87 12.82 -7.64
CA SER A 128 5.53 12.82 -7.07
C SER A 128 5.41 13.89 -5.98
N ALA A 129 4.20 14.11 -5.50
CA ALA A 129 3.95 14.90 -4.31
C ALA A 129 2.73 14.36 -3.57
N TYR A 130 2.72 14.48 -2.25
CA TYR A 130 1.55 14.19 -1.43
C TYR A 130 0.92 15.49 -0.94
N GLY A 131 -0.41 15.61 -1.02
CA GLY A 131 -1.13 16.79 -0.57
C GLY A 131 -0.69 18.09 -1.26
N LEU A 132 -0.39 18.03 -2.58
CA LEU A 132 0.19 19.14 -3.34
C LEU A 132 -0.61 20.43 -3.17
N GLY A 133 0.09 21.50 -2.77
CA GLY A 133 -0.49 22.82 -2.59
C GLY A 133 -1.48 22.94 -1.43
N GLY A 134 -1.70 21.89 -0.65
CA GLY A 134 -2.71 21.85 0.40
C GLY A 134 -4.12 22.04 -0.18
N ARG A 135 -4.87 23.03 0.33
CA ARG A 135 -6.20 23.40 -0.19
C ARG A 135 -6.17 24.56 -1.19
N ASP A 136 -4.98 25.10 -1.50
CA ASP A 136 -4.81 26.21 -2.42
C ASP A 136 -4.62 25.70 -3.86
N ALA A 137 -5.67 25.81 -4.67
CA ALA A 137 -5.67 25.37 -6.06
C ALA A 137 -4.67 26.15 -6.93
N ALA A 138 -4.46 27.45 -6.68
CA ALA A 138 -3.51 28.27 -7.43
C ALA A 138 -2.06 27.85 -7.13
N ARG A 139 -1.76 27.57 -5.86
CA ARG A 139 -0.47 27.01 -5.45
C ARG A 139 -0.25 25.62 -6.05
N CYS A 140 -1.27 24.75 -6.04
CA CYS A 140 -1.20 23.43 -6.66
C CYS A 140 -0.80 23.52 -8.15
N GLU A 141 -1.49 24.37 -8.90
CA GLU A 141 -1.19 24.62 -10.31
C GLU A 141 0.20 25.22 -10.52
N SER A 142 0.61 26.17 -9.68
CA SER A 142 1.95 26.76 -9.74
C SER A 142 3.06 25.72 -9.56
N LEU A 143 2.91 24.80 -8.58
CA LEU A 143 3.87 23.72 -8.31
C LEU A 143 3.90 22.69 -9.46
N MET A 144 2.76 22.36 -10.07
CA MET A 144 2.72 21.49 -11.25
C MET A 144 3.47 22.11 -12.44
N ARG A 145 3.26 23.40 -12.70
CA ARG A 145 3.99 24.12 -13.76
C ARG A 145 5.49 24.21 -13.46
N GLU A 146 5.87 24.37 -12.20
CA GLU A 146 7.28 24.37 -11.81
C GLU A 146 7.92 23.01 -12.05
N ALA A 147 7.31 21.89 -11.63
CA ALA A 147 7.81 20.55 -11.90
C ALA A 147 7.98 20.30 -13.42
N ASN A 148 7.01 20.76 -14.23
CA ASN A 148 7.09 20.66 -15.70
C ASN A 148 8.28 21.48 -16.27
N ARG A 149 8.46 22.72 -15.80
CA ARG A 149 9.63 23.56 -16.22
C ARG A 149 10.98 22.95 -15.84
N LEU A 150 11.02 22.18 -14.74
CA LEU A 150 12.20 21.43 -14.32
C LEU A 150 12.43 20.15 -15.14
N GLY A 151 11.56 19.84 -16.09
CA GLY A 151 11.64 18.66 -16.94
C GLY A 151 11.28 17.34 -16.22
N ALA A 152 10.58 17.39 -15.10
CA ALA A 152 10.13 16.19 -14.41
C ALA A 152 8.89 15.58 -15.08
N TRP A 153 8.75 14.25 -14.97
CA TRP A 153 7.49 13.55 -15.17
C TRP A 153 6.74 13.56 -13.84
N PHE A 154 5.73 14.42 -13.73
CA PHE A 154 5.13 14.74 -12.45
C PHE A 154 3.78 14.06 -12.22
N ILE A 155 3.67 13.32 -11.11
CA ILE A 155 2.47 12.55 -10.71
C ILE A 155 2.09 12.93 -9.27
N PRO A 156 1.45 14.08 -9.04
CA PRO A 156 1.07 14.52 -7.70
C PRO A 156 -0.19 13.81 -7.18
N HIS A 157 -0.32 13.74 -5.86
CA HIS A 157 -1.59 13.61 -5.15
C HIS A 157 -2.05 14.97 -4.64
N PHE A 158 -3.30 15.29 -4.84
CA PHE A 158 -4.01 16.40 -4.19
C PHE A 158 -5.47 16.00 -3.97
N SER A 159 -6.07 16.50 -2.90
CA SER A 159 -7.47 16.22 -2.57
C SER A 159 -8.42 17.04 -3.46
N PRO A 160 -9.63 16.52 -3.73
CA PRO A 160 -10.69 17.33 -4.30
C PRO A 160 -11.07 18.48 -3.35
N SER A 161 -11.78 19.49 -3.84
CA SER A 161 -12.20 20.65 -3.06
C SER A 161 -13.09 20.28 -1.88
N SER A 162 -13.86 19.19 -1.99
CA SER A 162 -14.67 18.62 -0.89
C SER A 162 -13.83 18.09 0.28
N GLY A 163 -12.54 17.75 0.04
CA GLY A 163 -11.65 17.17 1.03
C GLY A 163 -11.96 15.72 1.38
N GLU A 164 -12.79 15.03 0.60
CA GLU A 164 -13.17 13.63 0.81
C GLU A 164 -12.04 12.67 0.46
N ALA A 165 -11.90 11.60 1.23
CA ALA A 165 -10.93 10.53 0.97
C ALA A 165 -11.40 9.57 -0.14
N THR A 166 -12.69 9.57 -0.47
CA THR A 166 -13.31 8.76 -1.51
C THR A 166 -13.73 9.64 -2.68
N ILE A 167 -13.62 9.10 -3.89
CA ILE A 167 -13.80 9.85 -5.13
C ILE A 167 -15.08 9.37 -5.84
N GLY A 168 -16.02 10.30 -6.04
CA GLY A 168 -17.18 10.15 -6.91
C GLY A 168 -16.91 10.71 -8.32
N GLU A 169 -17.92 10.69 -9.19
CA GLU A 169 -17.80 11.17 -10.59
C GLU A 169 -17.41 12.65 -10.67
N GLU A 170 -18.03 13.48 -9.85
CA GLU A 170 -17.77 14.92 -9.81
C GLU A 170 -16.35 15.21 -9.36
N GLN A 171 -15.88 14.56 -8.28
CA GLN A 171 -14.52 14.70 -7.79
C GLN A 171 -13.49 14.19 -8.80
N ALA A 172 -13.79 13.09 -9.50
CA ALA A 172 -12.89 12.56 -10.54
C ALA A 172 -12.77 13.53 -11.72
N ALA A 173 -13.85 14.16 -12.13
CA ALA A 173 -13.85 15.20 -13.18
C ALA A 173 -13.09 16.45 -12.71
N GLU A 174 -13.28 16.91 -11.47
CA GLU A 174 -12.52 18.01 -10.88
C GLU A 174 -11.02 17.73 -10.87
N ILE A 175 -10.62 16.56 -10.36
CA ILE A 175 -9.21 16.15 -10.28
C ILE A 175 -8.59 16.12 -11.68
N ALA A 176 -9.28 15.55 -12.66
CA ALA A 176 -8.81 15.53 -14.05
C ALA A 176 -8.63 16.94 -14.63
N ALA A 177 -9.60 17.82 -14.40
CA ALA A 177 -9.54 19.21 -14.86
C ALA A 177 -8.38 19.99 -14.21
N ARG A 178 -8.08 19.72 -12.95
CA ARG A 178 -6.95 20.33 -12.22
C ARG A 178 -5.60 19.71 -12.57
N SER A 179 -5.54 18.55 -13.21
CA SER A 179 -4.30 17.85 -13.56
C SER A 179 -3.69 18.27 -14.90
N THR A 180 -4.08 19.41 -15.49
CA THR A 180 -3.69 19.80 -16.84
C THR A 180 -2.18 19.94 -17.02
N SER A 181 -1.49 20.51 -16.05
CA SER A 181 -0.03 20.70 -16.07
C SER A 181 0.78 19.54 -15.47
N ALA A 182 0.13 18.45 -15.02
CA ALA A 182 0.80 17.23 -14.55
C ALA A 182 0.83 16.16 -15.65
N ASP A 183 1.77 15.21 -15.59
CA ASP A 183 1.84 14.07 -16.52
C ASP A 183 0.92 12.93 -16.07
N GLY A 184 0.44 12.96 -14.83
CA GLY A 184 -0.48 11.99 -14.25
C GLY A 184 -1.05 12.43 -12.92
N TYR A 185 -1.64 11.48 -12.21
CA TYR A 185 -2.19 11.67 -10.87
C TYR A 185 -1.93 10.43 -10.02
N PHE A 186 -1.61 10.64 -8.76
CA PHE A 186 -1.48 9.60 -7.76
C PHE A 186 -2.67 9.66 -6.79
N PHE A 187 -3.44 8.58 -6.70
CA PHE A 187 -4.49 8.43 -5.72
C PHE A 187 -3.95 7.80 -4.45
N PHE A 188 -3.82 8.58 -3.38
CA PHE A 188 -3.46 8.08 -2.05
C PHE A 188 -4.73 7.63 -1.33
N GLY A 189 -5.20 6.42 -1.62
CA GLY A 189 -6.42 5.84 -1.09
C GLY A 189 -6.17 5.10 0.22
N ALA A 190 -5.98 5.84 1.31
CA ALA A 190 -5.97 5.29 2.67
C ALA A 190 -7.04 5.99 3.51
N GLY A 191 -7.42 5.40 4.62
CA GLY A 191 -8.32 6.05 5.58
C GLY A 191 -9.79 6.09 5.15
N ALA A 192 -10.22 5.17 4.30
CA ALA A 192 -11.62 4.94 3.92
C ALA A 192 -11.92 3.43 3.78
N PRO A 193 -13.20 3.00 3.79
CA PRO A 193 -13.54 1.61 3.60
C PRO A 193 -13.06 1.06 2.25
N PRO A 194 -12.54 -0.20 2.21
CA PRO A 194 -11.93 -0.79 1.00
C PRO A 194 -12.83 -0.75 -0.25
N ASP A 195 -14.12 -1.03 -0.10
CA ASP A 195 -15.07 -0.98 -1.23
C ASP A 195 -15.19 0.42 -1.84
N ALA A 196 -15.08 1.46 -1.03
CA ALA A 196 -15.11 2.85 -1.49
C ALA A 196 -13.79 3.24 -2.18
N LEU A 197 -12.66 2.75 -1.67
CA LEU A 197 -11.34 2.93 -2.30
C LEU A 197 -11.26 2.21 -3.64
N ALA A 198 -11.75 0.97 -3.73
CA ALA A 198 -11.81 0.20 -4.97
C ALA A 198 -12.67 0.92 -6.04
N ARG A 199 -13.85 1.44 -5.66
CA ARG A 199 -14.68 2.25 -6.58
C ARG A 199 -13.96 3.50 -7.05
N SER A 200 -13.29 4.22 -6.14
CA SER A 200 -12.50 5.42 -6.47
C SER A 200 -11.38 5.10 -7.47
N THR A 201 -10.68 3.98 -7.27
CA THR A 201 -9.65 3.48 -8.20
C THR A 201 -10.21 3.24 -9.59
N THR A 202 -11.34 2.53 -9.70
CA THR A 202 -11.99 2.23 -10.99
C THR A 202 -12.38 3.50 -11.73
N LEU A 203 -12.97 4.45 -11.02
CA LEU A 203 -13.44 5.71 -11.58
C LEU A 203 -12.28 6.59 -12.05
N LEU A 204 -11.26 6.80 -11.20
CA LEU A 204 -10.09 7.58 -11.55
C LEU A 204 -9.29 6.95 -12.70
N SER A 205 -9.11 5.63 -12.70
CA SER A 205 -8.43 4.92 -13.79
C SER A 205 -9.09 5.17 -15.14
N SER A 206 -10.43 5.05 -15.20
CA SER A 206 -11.20 5.34 -16.42
C SER A 206 -11.07 6.80 -16.85
N THR A 207 -11.10 7.73 -15.89
CA THR A 207 -11.01 9.17 -16.13
C THR A 207 -9.63 9.56 -16.67
N PHE A 208 -8.54 9.11 -16.05
CA PHE A 208 -7.18 9.45 -16.49
C PHE A 208 -6.80 8.78 -17.81
N ARG A 209 -7.27 7.55 -18.05
CA ARG A 209 -7.12 6.90 -19.36
C ARG A 209 -7.76 7.71 -20.48
N ARG A 210 -8.96 8.24 -20.26
CA ARG A 210 -9.70 9.05 -21.25
C ARG A 210 -8.96 10.32 -21.64
N ILE A 211 -8.21 10.93 -20.72
CA ILE A 211 -7.39 12.12 -20.97
C ILE A 211 -5.93 11.79 -21.31
N GLY A 212 -5.59 10.51 -21.47
CA GLY A 212 -4.27 10.06 -21.90
C GLY A 212 -3.14 10.31 -20.90
N LYS A 213 -3.45 10.38 -19.60
CA LYS A 213 -2.46 10.65 -18.53
C LYS A 213 -2.22 9.41 -17.68
N THR A 214 -1.03 9.34 -17.07
CA THR A 214 -0.65 8.25 -16.17
C THR A 214 -1.51 8.28 -14.90
N PHE A 215 -2.07 7.14 -14.53
CA PHE A 215 -2.74 6.97 -13.27
C PHE A 215 -2.01 5.95 -12.39
N MET A 216 -1.62 6.38 -11.20
CA MET A 216 -1.08 5.53 -10.14
C MET A 216 -2.11 5.43 -9.02
N THR A 217 -2.59 4.21 -8.76
CA THR A 217 -3.52 3.95 -7.66
C THR A 217 -2.78 3.42 -6.44
N SER A 218 -3.44 3.45 -5.29
CA SER A 218 -2.97 2.79 -4.07
C SER A 218 -3.67 1.45 -3.86
N VAL A 219 -3.05 0.62 -3.02
CA VAL A 219 -3.63 -0.51 -2.32
C VAL A 219 -3.18 -0.46 -0.87
N THR A 220 -4.10 -0.66 0.07
CA THR A 220 -3.88 -0.41 1.49
C THR A 220 -4.18 -1.65 2.33
N PRO A 221 -3.27 -2.12 3.21
CA PRO A 221 -3.50 -3.32 4.00
C PRO A 221 -4.55 -3.12 5.09
N TYR A 222 -4.39 -2.07 5.85
CA TYR A 222 -5.22 -1.67 6.97
C TYR A 222 -5.00 -0.18 7.26
N TYR A 223 -5.90 0.43 7.99
CA TYR A 223 -5.75 1.80 8.45
C TYR A 223 -6.24 1.94 9.88
N ARG A 224 -5.37 2.42 10.74
CA ARG A 224 -5.69 2.95 12.05
C ARG A 224 -4.93 4.26 12.20
N GLY A 225 -5.61 5.38 12.00
CA GLY A 225 -4.97 6.70 12.03
C GLY A 225 -4.39 7.08 13.39
N LEU A 226 -3.78 8.26 13.44
CA LEU A 226 -3.15 8.79 14.63
C LEU A 226 -4.15 8.95 15.79
N SER A 227 -3.74 8.62 16.99
CA SER A 227 -4.51 8.79 18.23
C SER A 227 -4.56 10.24 18.74
N ASN A 228 -4.52 11.22 17.83
CA ASN A 228 -4.46 12.65 18.16
C ASN A 228 -5.81 13.37 18.08
N GLY A 229 -6.91 12.67 18.26
CA GLY A 229 -8.27 13.20 18.30
C GLY A 229 -9.02 13.16 16.99
N THR A 230 -8.74 14.01 16.01
CA THR A 230 -9.56 14.14 14.80
C THR A 230 -9.33 13.05 13.75
N ASN A 231 -8.11 12.53 13.64
CA ASN A 231 -7.72 11.52 12.67
C ASN A 231 -7.69 10.09 13.22
N TYR A 232 -7.94 9.90 14.51
CA TYR A 232 -7.94 8.56 15.10
C TYR A 232 -9.21 7.82 14.69
N ARG A 233 -9.11 7.09 13.59
CA ARG A 233 -10.17 6.28 13.02
C ARG A 233 -9.62 4.96 12.52
N ALA A 234 -10.46 3.94 12.44
CA ALA A 234 -10.15 2.66 11.85
C ALA A 234 -11.29 2.22 10.92
N PHE A 235 -10.96 1.38 9.96
CA PHE A 235 -11.90 0.78 9.02
C PHE A 235 -11.77 -0.73 9.07
N GLU A 236 -12.89 -1.44 8.99
CA GLU A 236 -12.83 -2.89 8.84
C GLU A 236 -12.36 -3.25 7.43
N THR A 237 -11.39 -4.14 7.35
CA THR A 237 -10.81 -4.63 6.09
C THR A 237 -11.01 -6.14 5.89
N ASP A 238 -11.61 -6.82 6.86
CA ASP A 238 -11.79 -8.27 6.84
C ASP A 238 -10.47 -9.03 6.56
N GLY A 239 -9.42 -8.66 7.31
CA GLY A 239 -8.07 -9.14 7.06
C GLY A 239 -7.54 -8.67 5.71
N PHE A 240 -7.09 -9.60 4.86
CA PHE A 240 -6.56 -9.27 3.53
C PHE A 240 -7.64 -8.97 2.48
N SER A 241 -8.90 -9.34 2.74
CA SER A 241 -9.99 -9.22 1.75
C SER A 241 -10.15 -7.78 1.24
N GLY A 242 -10.04 -6.79 2.12
CA GLY A 242 -10.08 -5.37 1.72
C GLY A 242 -8.99 -5.00 0.74
N MET A 243 -7.73 -5.34 1.04
CA MET A 243 -6.59 -5.08 0.15
C MET A 243 -6.73 -5.85 -1.18
N ALA A 244 -7.25 -7.09 -1.15
CA ALA A 244 -7.52 -7.89 -2.34
C ALA A 244 -8.52 -7.20 -3.29
N LYS A 245 -9.58 -6.58 -2.76
CA LYS A 245 -10.54 -5.79 -3.56
C LYS A 245 -9.88 -4.60 -4.25
N GLU A 246 -9.00 -3.90 -3.54
CA GLU A 246 -8.26 -2.77 -4.11
C GLU A 246 -7.30 -3.23 -5.21
N TRP A 247 -6.59 -4.36 -5.01
CA TRP A 247 -5.79 -5.00 -6.06
C TRP A 247 -6.61 -5.37 -7.29
N GLN A 248 -7.77 -6.00 -7.10
CA GLN A 248 -8.67 -6.36 -8.20
C GLN A 248 -9.13 -5.12 -8.97
N ALA A 249 -9.53 -4.06 -8.26
CA ALA A 249 -9.91 -2.80 -8.89
C ALA A 249 -8.76 -2.19 -9.71
N ALA A 250 -7.51 -2.22 -9.21
CA ALA A 250 -6.34 -1.75 -9.94
C ALA A 250 -6.08 -2.55 -11.22
N ILE A 251 -6.22 -3.89 -11.15
CA ILE A 251 -5.99 -4.81 -12.27
C ILE A 251 -7.08 -4.63 -13.33
N GLU A 252 -8.34 -4.70 -12.92
CA GLU A 252 -9.50 -4.71 -13.84
C GLU A 252 -9.74 -3.34 -14.48
N SER A 253 -9.50 -2.25 -13.75
CA SER A 253 -9.60 -0.90 -14.30
C SER A 253 -8.46 -0.55 -15.25
N GLY A 254 -7.36 -1.31 -15.24
CA GLY A 254 -6.20 -1.06 -16.07
C GLY A 254 -5.38 0.16 -15.62
N ALA A 255 -5.24 0.36 -14.30
CA ALA A 255 -4.32 1.37 -13.76
C ALA A 255 -2.91 1.16 -14.33
N ASN A 256 -2.18 2.26 -14.58
CA ASN A 256 -0.83 2.18 -15.12
C ASN A 256 0.17 1.67 -14.09
N TRP A 257 0.10 2.23 -12.87
CA TRP A 257 0.99 1.93 -11.77
C TRP A 257 0.19 1.71 -10.50
N VAL A 258 0.75 0.92 -9.58
CA VAL A 258 0.19 0.70 -8.24
C VAL A 258 1.24 1.10 -7.22
N GLN A 259 0.81 1.73 -6.15
CA GLN A 259 1.62 2.04 -4.99
C GLN A 259 0.99 1.43 -3.74
N ILE A 260 1.71 0.52 -3.07
CA ILE A 260 1.31 0.02 -1.76
C ILE A 260 1.44 1.16 -0.76
N VAL A 261 0.37 1.49 -0.09
CA VAL A 261 0.28 2.52 0.93
C VAL A 261 0.11 1.84 2.27
N THR A 262 1.23 1.64 3.03
CA THR A 262 2.60 2.13 2.85
C THR A 262 3.63 1.02 3.06
N TRP A 263 4.92 1.31 2.83
CA TRP A 263 5.97 0.41 3.29
C TRP A 263 6.11 0.48 4.82
N ASN A 264 6.18 1.70 5.40
CA ASN A 264 6.59 1.94 6.79
C ASN A 264 5.92 3.13 7.48
N ASP A 265 4.63 3.42 7.18
CA ASP A 265 3.90 4.38 8.00
C ASP A 265 3.37 3.71 9.27
N TRP A 266 4.19 3.78 10.30
CA TRP A 266 3.88 3.21 11.61
C TRP A 266 2.73 3.93 12.30
N ALA A 267 2.61 5.24 12.08
CA ALA A 267 1.61 6.09 12.70
C ALA A 267 0.17 5.75 12.27
N GLU A 268 0.01 5.34 11.00
CA GLU A 268 -1.30 5.03 10.43
C GLU A 268 -1.61 3.52 10.37
N SER A 269 -0.67 2.68 10.82
CA SER A 269 -0.77 1.20 10.74
C SER A 269 -0.99 0.68 9.30
N THR A 270 -0.63 1.48 8.30
CA THR A 270 -0.70 1.11 6.87
C THR A 270 0.54 0.36 6.38
N TYR A 271 1.51 0.15 7.23
CA TYR A 271 2.79 -0.46 6.88
C TYR A 271 2.66 -1.95 6.50
N VAL A 272 3.48 -2.38 5.55
CA VAL A 272 3.63 -3.80 5.15
C VAL A 272 5.07 -4.31 5.30
N ALA A 273 6.02 -3.44 5.64
CA ALA A 273 7.42 -3.83 5.80
C ALA A 273 7.55 -5.01 6.76
N PRO A 274 8.38 -6.02 6.45
CA PRO A 274 8.63 -7.12 7.36
C PRO A 274 9.24 -6.63 8.67
N ILE A 275 8.54 -6.86 9.77
CA ILE A 275 9.01 -6.58 11.13
C ILE A 275 8.97 -7.88 11.96
N GLY A 276 10.14 -8.44 12.25
CA GLY A 276 10.26 -9.52 13.23
C GLY A 276 10.43 -8.96 14.64
N SER A 277 10.43 -9.83 15.64
CA SER A 277 10.57 -9.46 17.06
C SER A 277 11.86 -8.67 17.38
N THR A 278 12.90 -8.81 16.57
CA THR A 278 14.19 -8.11 16.71
C THR A 278 14.33 -6.89 15.81
N SER A 279 13.29 -6.48 15.12
CA SER A 279 13.35 -5.34 14.20
C SER A 279 13.69 -4.04 14.92
N LYS A 280 14.62 -3.27 14.37
CA LYS A 280 14.95 -1.93 14.86
C LYS A 280 13.74 -0.97 14.81
N ALA A 281 12.72 -1.26 13.99
CA ALA A 281 11.49 -0.47 13.92
C ALA A 281 10.74 -0.37 15.26
N HIS A 282 10.93 -1.35 16.16
CA HIS A 282 10.30 -1.32 17.49
C HIS A 282 10.73 -0.12 18.36
N VAL A 283 11.77 0.61 17.99
CA VAL A 283 12.10 1.91 18.62
C VAL A 283 10.94 2.90 18.51
N TYR A 284 10.08 2.77 17.51
CA TYR A 284 8.93 3.62 17.29
C TYR A 284 7.70 3.25 18.12
N ASN A 285 7.71 2.12 18.85
CA ASN A 285 6.61 1.70 19.71
C ASN A 285 6.27 2.76 20.76
N ASN A 286 7.28 3.45 21.32
CA ASN A 286 7.08 4.52 22.29
C ASN A 286 6.26 5.70 21.73
N ARG A 287 6.23 5.86 20.40
CA ARG A 287 5.56 6.98 19.74
C ARG A 287 4.22 6.58 19.13
N PHE A 288 4.12 5.39 18.56
CA PHE A 288 2.97 4.98 17.74
C PHE A 288 2.18 3.82 18.32
N GLY A 289 2.55 3.34 19.52
CA GLY A 289 2.05 2.09 20.09
C GLY A 289 2.78 0.88 19.51
N GLU A 290 2.44 -0.30 20.01
CA GLU A 290 3.10 -1.52 19.59
C GLU A 290 2.86 -1.83 18.11
N LEU A 291 3.97 -2.01 17.38
CA LEU A 291 3.94 -2.40 15.97
C LEU A 291 3.70 -3.90 15.86
N LEU A 292 2.59 -4.28 15.27
CA LEU A 292 2.25 -5.67 14.99
C LEU A 292 2.77 -6.11 13.61
N ASN A 293 3.02 -7.40 13.45
CA ASN A 293 3.47 -7.93 12.16
C ASN A 293 2.38 -7.83 11.09
N HIS A 294 2.66 -7.12 10.00
CA HIS A 294 1.79 -6.98 8.82
C HIS A 294 2.37 -7.67 7.56
N THR A 295 3.46 -8.43 7.70
CA THR A 295 4.16 -9.04 6.54
C THR A 295 3.23 -9.92 5.69
N ALA A 296 2.21 -10.55 6.28
CA ALA A 296 1.29 -11.38 5.52
C ALA A 296 0.47 -10.60 4.48
N TYR A 297 0.19 -9.31 4.70
CA TYR A 297 -0.41 -8.45 3.67
C TYR A 297 0.49 -8.32 2.44
N LEU A 298 1.79 -8.15 2.67
CA LEU A 298 2.79 -8.06 1.60
C LEU A 298 2.97 -9.40 0.88
N ASP A 299 3.06 -10.51 1.64
CA ASP A 299 3.26 -11.85 1.08
C ASP A 299 2.04 -12.33 0.27
N ALA A 300 0.81 -12.08 0.74
CA ALA A 300 -0.42 -12.35 -0.01
C ALA A 300 -0.53 -11.49 -1.27
N SER A 301 -0.03 -10.26 -1.22
CA SER A 301 -0.02 -9.35 -2.38
C SER A 301 0.84 -9.86 -3.54
N ARG A 302 1.82 -10.77 -3.33
CA ARG A 302 2.66 -11.33 -4.41
C ARG A 302 1.83 -11.92 -5.54
N TYR A 303 0.74 -12.61 -5.23
CA TYR A 303 -0.19 -13.16 -6.23
C TYR A 303 -0.79 -12.04 -7.10
N TYR A 304 -1.26 -10.97 -6.48
CA TYR A 304 -1.89 -9.84 -7.16
C TYR A 304 -0.87 -8.97 -7.90
N ILE A 305 0.33 -8.80 -7.37
CA ILE A 305 1.45 -8.11 -8.04
C ILE A 305 1.79 -8.82 -9.36
N ALA A 306 1.92 -10.15 -9.33
CA ALA A 306 2.18 -10.93 -10.53
C ALA A 306 1.02 -10.80 -11.53
N TRP A 307 -0.23 -10.88 -11.07
CA TRP A 307 -1.41 -10.69 -11.92
C TRP A 307 -1.46 -9.28 -12.52
N PHE A 308 -1.25 -8.25 -11.71
CA PHE A 308 -1.19 -6.87 -12.21
C PHE A 308 -0.14 -6.70 -13.31
N LYS A 309 1.08 -7.19 -13.10
CA LYS A 309 2.19 -7.03 -14.04
C LYS A 309 1.99 -7.81 -15.35
N THR A 310 1.48 -9.02 -15.27
CA THR A 310 1.31 -9.91 -16.45
C THR A 310 -0.02 -9.72 -17.17
N GLY A 311 -1.03 -9.18 -16.47
CA GLY A 311 -2.39 -9.10 -16.98
C GLY A 311 -3.16 -10.43 -16.92
N ALA A 312 -2.53 -11.51 -16.46
CA ALA A 312 -3.12 -12.84 -16.34
C ALA A 312 -3.05 -13.34 -14.89
N ARG A 313 -4.08 -14.03 -14.43
CA ARG A 313 -4.06 -14.66 -13.09
C ARG A 313 -2.92 -15.67 -13.02
N PRO A 314 -2.02 -15.56 -12.03
CA PRO A 314 -0.96 -16.54 -11.85
C PRO A 314 -1.52 -17.92 -11.49
N VAL A 315 -0.83 -18.97 -11.92
CA VAL A 315 -1.07 -20.32 -11.41
C VAL A 315 -0.55 -20.38 -9.97
N ILE A 316 -1.34 -20.94 -9.08
CA ILE A 316 -0.94 -21.24 -7.72
C ILE A 316 -0.16 -22.56 -7.74
N GLU A 317 1.16 -22.47 -7.57
CA GLU A 317 2.06 -23.65 -7.68
C GLU A 317 2.19 -24.41 -6.36
N SER A 318 1.93 -23.76 -5.23
CA SER A 318 2.03 -24.34 -3.89
C SER A 318 0.92 -23.81 -2.98
N ASP A 319 0.45 -24.68 -2.09
CA ASP A 319 -0.52 -24.29 -1.07
C ASP A 319 0.12 -23.34 -0.07
N ALA A 320 -0.59 -22.28 0.28
CA ALA A 320 -0.19 -21.31 1.29
C ALA A 320 -1.43 -20.71 1.95
N PHE A 321 -1.32 -20.27 3.18
CA PHE A 321 -2.34 -19.45 3.80
C PHE A 321 -1.73 -18.31 4.61
N TYR A 322 -2.51 -17.23 4.72
CA TYR A 322 -2.23 -16.02 5.45
C TYR A 322 -3.36 -15.79 6.42
N TYR A 323 -3.04 -15.38 7.67
CA TYR A 323 -4.04 -15.17 8.71
C TYR A 323 -3.89 -13.80 9.35
N PHE A 324 -5.03 -13.26 9.76
CA PHE A 324 -5.16 -11.89 10.28
C PHE A 324 -6.15 -11.89 11.43
N TYR A 325 -5.78 -11.31 12.56
CA TYR A 325 -6.68 -11.18 13.72
C TYR A 325 -6.26 -10.02 14.61
N ARG A 326 -7.21 -9.42 15.30
CA ARG A 326 -6.92 -8.45 16.35
C ARG A 326 -6.59 -9.16 17.64
N LEU A 327 -5.65 -8.60 18.40
CA LEU A 327 -5.19 -9.20 19.66
C LEU A 327 -6.18 -8.97 20.81
N HIS A 328 -7.14 -8.05 20.63
CA HIS A 328 -8.07 -7.61 21.65
C HIS A 328 -9.51 -7.58 21.14
N PRO A 329 -10.52 -7.64 22.05
CA PRO A 329 -11.90 -7.39 21.69
C PRO A 329 -12.08 -6.00 21.09
N VAL A 330 -13.00 -5.87 20.12
CA VAL A 330 -13.28 -4.60 19.42
C VAL A 330 -14.15 -3.63 20.23
N ASP A 331 -14.82 -4.11 21.24
CA ASP A 331 -15.64 -3.33 22.20
C ASP A 331 -14.86 -2.90 23.44
N LEU A 332 -13.54 -3.02 23.37
CA LEU A 332 -12.63 -2.68 24.45
C LEU A 332 -12.87 -1.24 24.93
N ARG A 333 -13.20 -1.09 26.22
CA ARG A 333 -13.30 0.20 26.87
C ARG A 333 -12.05 0.47 27.68
N THR A 334 -11.38 1.58 27.39
CA THR A 334 -10.18 1.99 28.10
C THR A 334 -10.43 3.23 28.91
N ASP A 335 -9.71 3.32 30.02
CA ASP A 335 -9.69 4.52 30.84
C ASP A 335 -8.75 5.56 30.17
N MET A 336 -9.18 6.83 30.21
CA MET A 336 -8.43 7.94 29.58
C MET A 336 -7.04 8.15 30.18
N ALA A 337 -6.82 7.80 31.44
CA ALA A 337 -5.50 7.89 32.06
C ALA A 337 -4.50 6.92 31.43
N ARG A 338 -4.97 5.73 31.05
CA ARG A 338 -4.19 4.73 30.33
C ARG A 338 -3.90 5.16 28.91
N ALA A 339 -4.84 5.83 28.25
CA ALA A 339 -4.70 6.36 26.91
C ALA A 339 -3.58 7.44 26.79
N LEU A 340 -3.27 8.13 27.85
CA LEU A 340 -2.15 9.09 27.90
C LEU A 340 -0.78 8.40 27.88
N VAL A 341 -0.72 7.15 28.36
CA VAL A 341 0.51 6.34 28.41
C VAL A 341 0.65 5.48 27.15
N ASP A 342 -0.47 4.95 26.64
CA ASP A 342 -0.53 4.14 25.42
C ASP A 342 -1.64 4.68 24.50
N PRO A 343 -1.28 5.47 23.48
CA PRO A 343 -2.25 6.01 22.54
C PRO A 343 -3.08 4.93 21.80
N SER A 344 -2.54 3.72 21.66
CA SER A 344 -3.26 2.60 21.01
C SER A 344 -4.40 2.04 21.90
N ALA A 345 -4.42 2.39 23.17
CA ALA A 345 -5.45 1.92 24.11
C ALA A 345 -6.79 2.67 23.98
N VAL A 346 -6.85 3.77 23.25
CA VAL A 346 -8.10 4.51 23.01
C VAL A 346 -8.81 3.90 21.80
N PRO A 347 -10.13 3.61 21.88
CA PRO A 347 -10.88 3.16 20.70
C PRO A 347 -10.88 4.20 19.60
N PRO A 348 -10.53 3.82 18.37
CA PRO A 348 -10.66 4.72 17.23
C PRO A 348 -12.12 5.00 16.89
N ARG A 349 -12.41 6.16 16.31
CA ARG A 349 -13.69 6.38 15.67
C ARG A 349 -13.78 5.43 14.45
N SER A 350 -14.77 4.55 14.45
CA SER A 350 -15.01 3.65 13.32
C SER A 350 -16.19 4.15 12.49
N LEU A 351 -16.03 4.18 11.16
CA LEU A 351 -17.13 4.46 10.22
C LEU A 351 -17.94 3.20 9.88
N ALA A 352 -17.35 2.03 10.12
CA ALA A 352 -18.01 0.74 10.06
C ALA A 352 -17.62 -0.06 11.31
N PRO A 353 -18.50 -0.91 11.88
CA PRO A 353 -18.17 -1.71 13.04
C PRO A 353 -16.94 -2.56 12.79
N LEU A 354 -15.95 -2.49 13.68
CA LEU A 354 -14.82 -3.42 13.67
C LEU A 354 -15.31 -4.81 14.10
N THR A 355 -14.71 -5.86 13.54
CA THR A 355 -15.12 -7.23 13.81
C THR A 355 -14.08 -7.97 14.66
N ALA A 356 -14.54 -8.76 15.62
CA ALA A 356 -13.71 -9.67 16.43
C ALA A 356 -13.65 -11.03 15.72
N ARG A 357 -12.82 -11.14 14.69
CA ARG A 357 -12.72 -12.35 13.87
C ARG A 357 -11.27 -12.73 13.58
N VAL A 358 -11.07 -14.01 13.32
CA VAL A 358 -9.86 -14.55 12.69
C VAL A 358 -10.18 -14.73 11.23
N HIS A 359 -9.43 -14.05 10.36
CA HIS A 359 -9.56 -14.11 8.90
C HIS A 359 -8.42 -14.95 8.32
N VAL A 360 -8.72 -15.71 7.28
CA VAL A 360 -7.74 -16.53 6.55
C VAL A 360 -7.93 -16.33 5.05
N THR A 361 -6.84 -15.97 4.37
CA THR A 361 -6.74 -16.02 2.90
C THR A 361 -5.88 -17.21 2.53
N ALA A 362 -6.43 -18.21 1.83
CA ALA A 362 -5.72 -19.41 1.44
C ALA A 362 -5.59 -19.50 -0.09
N LEU A 363 -4.37 -19.70 -0.54
CA LEU A 363 -4.02 -19.99 -1.94
C LEU A 363 -3.87 -21.51 -2.08
N MET A 364 -4.77 -22.16 -2.81
CA MET A 364 -4.83 -23.61 -2.87
C MET A 364 -4.62 -24.14 -4.28
N THR A 365 -3.77 -25.15 -4.42
CA THR A 365 -3.53 -25.87 -5.68
C THR A 365 -4.67 -26.84 -6.02
N ARG A 366 -5.40 -27.33 -5.02
CA ARG A 366 -6.51 -28.29 -5.11
C ARG A 366 -7.41 -28.17 -3.88
N ARG A 367 -8.57 -28.78 -3.93
CA ARG A 367 -9.51 -28.85 -2.80
C ARG A 367 -8.85 -29.41 -1.54
N ALA A 368 -9.21 -28.83 -0.41
CA ALA A 368 -8.78 -29.24 0.93
C ALA A 368 -9.77 -28.75 1.98
N THR A 369 -9.65 -29.22 3.19
CA THR A 369 -10.46 -28.77 4.33
C THR A 369 -9.58 -27.99 5.30
N LEU A 370 -9.95 -26.76 5.66
CA LEU A 370 -9.30 -25.95 6.69
C LEU A 370 -10.09 -26.05 7.97
N THR A 371 -9.43 -26.43 9.05
CA THR A 371 -9.93 -26.26 10.41
C THR A 371 -9.22 -25.07 11.07
N VAL A 372 -10.00 -24.17 11.65
CA VAL A 372 -9.50 -23.08 12.49
C VAL A 372 -10.04 -23.24 13.90
N THR A 373 -9.17 -23.20 14.90
CA THR A 373 -9.54 -23.18 16.32
C THR A 373 -8.97 -21.92 16.99
N CYS A 374 -9.75 -21.27 17.83
CA CYS A 374 -9.33 -20.09 18.57
C CYS A 374 -10.04 -20.07 19.93
N GLY A 375 -9.32 -20.36 21.01
CA GLY A 375 -9.92 -20.56 22.32
C GLY A 375 -10.98 -21.68 22.29
N ALA A 376 -12.21 -21.38 22.70
CA ALA A 376 -13.33 -22.31 22.66
C ALA A 376 -14.00 -22.43 21.27
N ASN A 377 -13.67 -21.54 20.32
CA ASN A 377 -14.29 -21.53 19.01
C ASN A 377 -13.57 -22.47 18.05
N ARG A 378 -14.35 -23.17 17.21
CA ARG A 378 -13.85 -24.03 16.14
C ARG A 378 -14.74 -23.88 14.91
N ALA A 379 -14.12 -23.76 13.73
CA ALA A 379 -14.80 -23.74 12.44
C ALA A 379 -14.07 -24.64 11.44
N VAL A 380 -14.82 -25.20 10.51
CA VAL A 380 -14.31 -26.02 9.41
C VAL A 380 -14.79 -25.44 8.09
N PHE A 381 -13.89 -25.29 7.13
CA PHE A 381 -14.15 -24.69 5.83
C PHE A 381 -13.68 -25.60 4.72
N GLU A 382 -14.54 -25.81 3.72
CA GLU A 382 -14.15 -26.45 2.47
C GLU A 382 -13.46 -25.42 1.57
N LEU A 383 -12.19 -25.65 1.28
CA LEU A 383 -11.39 -24.82 0.35
C LEU A 383 -11.44 -25.41 -1.06
N VAL A 384 -11.56 -24.53 -2.05
CA VAL A 384 -11.48 -24.88 -3.46
C VAL A 384 -10.11 -24.51 -4.04
N GLU A 385 -9.78 -25.03 -5.21
CA GLU A 385 -8.62 -24.58 -5.98
C GLU A 385 -8.73 -23.07 -6.24
N GLY A 386 -7.62 -22.32 -6.05
CA GLY A 386 -7.59 -20.89 -6.22
C GLY A 386 -7.49 -20.13 -4.89
N VAL A 387 -7.93 -18.88 -4.89
CA VAL A 387 -7.95 -18.00 -3.73
C VAL A 387 -9.23 -18.23 -2.94
N ASN A 388 -9.08 -18.47 -1.63
CA ASN A 388 -10.19 -18.67 -0.70
C ASN A 388 -10.08 -17.63 0.43
N GLU A 389 -11.20 -17.03 0.81
CA GLU A 389 -11.29 -16.10 1.93
C GLU A 389 -12.35 -16.61 2.90
N VAL A 390 -11.94 -16.90 4.12
CA VAL A 390 -12.81 -17.40 5.18
C VAL A 390 -12.53 -16.70 6.50
N SER A 391 -13.50 -16.70 7.40
CA SER A 391 -13.31 -16.13 8.73
C SER A 391 -14.23 -16.75 9.76
N MET A 392 -13.82 -16.73 11.03
CA MET A 392 -14.62 -17.17 12.16
C MET A 392 -14.55 -16.18 13.33
N PRO A 393 -15.52 -16.17 14.25
CA PRO A 393 -15.41 -15.38 15.46
C PRO A 393 -14.14 -15.72 16.25
N SER A 394 -13.41 -14.69 16.70
CA SER A 394 -12.24 -14.88 17.56
C SER A 394 -12.65 -15.19 19.00
N ALA A 395 -11.72 -15.76 19.77
CA ALA A 395 -11.82 -15.95 21.20
C ALA A 395 -10.44 -15.83 21.84
N PRO A 396 -10.31 -15.59 23.16
CA PRO A 396 -9.02 -15.57 23.83
C PRO A 396 -8.23 -16.86 23.60
N GLY A 397 -6.94 -16.71 23.32
CA GLY A 397 -6.03 -17.83 23.01
C GLY A 397 -5.30 -17.62 21.70
N ARG A 398 -4.44 -18.57 21.34
CA ARG A 398 -3.72 -18.55 20.06
C ARG A 398 -4.54 -19.26 19.00
N PRO A 399 -4.87 -18.61 17.87
CA PRO A 399 -5.52 -19.29 16.76
C PRO A 399 -4.62 -20.42 16.23
N HIS A 400 -5.22 -21.56 15.94
CA HIS A 400 -4.53 -22.69 15.28
C HIS A 400 -5.24 -23.03 13.98
N PHE A 401 -4.44 -23.30 12.96
CA PHE A 401 -4.86 -23.53 11.58
C PHE A 401 -4.33 -24.87 11.14
N GLU A 402 -5.19 -25.71 10.54
CA GLU A 402 -4.83 -27.00 9.99
C GLU A 402 -5.55 -27.21 8.65
N ILE A 403 -4.79 -27.44 7.60
CA ILE A 403 -5.32 -27.81 6.28
C ILE A 403 -5.07 -29.29 6.05
N VAL A 404 -6.15 -30.02 5.79
CA VAL A 404 -6.15 -31.47 5.55
C VAL A 404 -6.57 -31.74 4.10
N ARG A 405 -5.86 -32.66 3.44
CA ARG A 405 -6.18 -33.20 2.12
C ARG A 405 -5.97 -34.70 2.12
N ASN A 406 -6.96 -35.48 1.66
CA ASN A 406 -6.91 -36.94 1.62
C ASN A 406 -6.53 -37.55 3.00
N ASN A 407 -7.12 -37.04 4.08
CA ASN A 407 -6.87 -37.44 5.46
C ASN A 407 -5.41 -37.20 5.97
N ALA A 408 -4.63 -36.39 5.26
CA ALA A 408 -3.29 -36.00 5.69
C ALA A 408 -3.22 -34.48 5.91
N VAL A 409 -2.55 -34.05 6.97
CA VAL A 409 -2.24 -32.65 7.22
C VAL A 409 -1.21 -32.19 6.19
N VAL A 410 -1.57 -31.21 5.38
CA VAL A 410 -0.69 -30.63 4.34
C VAL A 410 -0.05 -29.32 4.79
N LEU A 411 -0.75 -28.53 5.60
CA LEU A 411 -0.25 -27.30 6.23
C LEU A 411 -0.83 -27.16 7.64
N GLN A 412 -0.02 -26.70 8.59
CA GLN A 412 -0.50 -26.32 9.91
C GLN A 412 0.30 -25.15 10.46
N LYS A 413 -0.31 -24.31 11.27
CA LYS A 413 0.35 -23.19 11.96
C LYS A 413 -0.45 -22.80 13.20
N THR A 414 0.26 -22.45 14.27
CA THR A 414 -0.32 -21.75 15.40
C THR A 414 0.06 -20.28 15.35
N GLY A 415 -0.88 -19.39 15.56
CA GLY A 415 -0.64 -17.94 15.63
C GLY A 415 0.41 -17.60 16.68
N GLU A 416 1.30 -16.69 16.35
CA GLU A 416 2.47 -16.36 17.18
C GLU A 416 2.11 -15.59 18.43
N VAL A 417 1.02 -14.80 18.38
CA VAL A 417 0.54 -13.96 19.48
C VAL A 417 -0.86 -14.40 19.90
N ALA A 418 -1.11 -14.44 21.20
CA ALA A 418 -2.43 -14.79 21.73
C ALA A 418 -3.38 -13.59 21.68
N ILE A 419 -4.66 -13.86 21.41
CA ILE A 419 -5.75 -12.92 21.63
C ILE A 419 -5.99 -12.87 23.14
N THR A 420 -6.03 -11.66 23.70
CA THR A 420 -6.19 -11.44 25.13
C THR A 420 -7.34 -10.46 25.42
N GLN A 421 -7.74 -10.37 26.69
CA GLN A 421 -8.73 -9.39 27.15
C GLN A 421 -8.14 -8.34 28.10
N THR A 422 -6.85 -8.47 28.43
CA THR A 422 -6.23 -7.70 29.52
C THR A 422 -5.04 -6.85 29.12
N ASP A 423 -4.41 -7.16 27.98
CA ASP A 423 -3.33 -6.38 27.41
C ASP A 423 -3.89 -5.50 26.28
N PHE A 424 -3.51 -4.24 26.21
CA PHE A 424 -4.02 -3.25 25.26
C PHE A 424 -2.97 -2.75 24.26
N SER A 425 -1.74 -3.25 24.33
CA SER A 425 -0.70 -2.92 23.36
C SER A 425 -1.10 -3.37 21.96
N GLY A 426 -0.96 -2.48 20.98
CA GLY A 426 -1.38 -2.74 19.61
C GLY A 426 -2.88 -2.89 19.41
N ALA A 427 -3.72 -2.44 20.37
CA ALA A 427 -5.17 -2.52 20.30
C ALA A 427 -5.70 -1.92 18.99
N PHE A 428 -6.79 -2.51 18.48
CA PHE A 428 -7.49 -2.13 17.25
C PHE A 428 -6.67 -2.32 15.96
N ASN A 429 -5.41 -2.74 16.05
CA ASN A 429 -4.61 -3.12 14.89
C ASN A 429 -4.71 -4.63 14.62
N TYR A 430 -4.40 -5.05 13.40
CA TYR A 430 -4.28 -6.46 13.04
C TYR A 430 -2.88 -6.99 13.35
N PHE A 431 -2.83 -8.23 13.82
CA PHE A 431 -1.65 -9.08 13.73
C PHE A 431 -1.81 -10.00 12.52
N SER A 432 -0.76 -10.21 11.76
CA SER A 432 -0.79 -11.13 10.62
C SER A 432 0.38 -12.11 10.63
N GLY A 433 0.16 -13.26 10.00
CA GLY A 433 1.18 -14.27 9.80
C GLY A 433 0.83 -15.19 8.63
N SER A 434 1.73 -16.15 8.32
CA SER A 434 1.57 -17.07 7.20
C SER A 434 1.98 -18.50 7.55
N SER A 435 1.48 -19.46 6.75
CA SER A 435 1.88 -20.88 6.84
C SER A 435 3.37 -21.11 6.54
N GLY A 436 4.01 -20.20 5.82
CA GLY A 436 5.43 -20.28 5.43
C GLY A 436 6.38 -19.46 6.29
N SER A 437 5.90 -18.73 7.30
CA SER A 437 6.78 -18.01 8.24
C SER A 437 7.43 -18.99 9.24
N THR A 438 8.41 -19.76 8.76
CA THR A 438 9.50 -20.16 9.65
C THR A 438 10.20 -18.86 10.00
N GLY A 439 10.12 -18.44 11.28
CA GLY A 439 10.82 -17.26 11.73
C GLY A 439 12.23 -17.29 11.19
N ALA A 440 12.57 -16.31 10.36
CA ALA A 440 13.97 -16.04 10.07
C ALA A 440 14.59 -15.68 11.43
N GLN A 441 15.42 -16.62 11.93
CA GLN A 441 16.29 -16.40 13.04
C GLN A 441 17.32 -15.32 12.71
#